data_2f2692c971c245522809c9c67b8b13bd
#
_entry.id   2f2692c971c245522809c9c67b8b13bd
#
_cell.length_a   1.000
_cell.length_b   1.000
_cell.length_c   1.000
_cell.angle_alpha   90.00
_cell.angle_beta   90.00
_cell.angle_gamma   90.00
#
_symmetry.space_group_name_H-M   'P 1'
#
loop_
_entity.id
_entity.type
_entity.pdbx_description
1 polymer ?
#
loop_
_entity_poly.entity_id
_entity_poly.type
_entity_poly.pdbx_seq_one_letter_code
_entity_poly.pdbx_strand_id
1 'polypeptide(L)'
;DSDPLNIRLGNKDLRNLHHYDVEANVTLNGENEQTISLSANYHRTDNQVAYALIFDKTTGASIIYPTSVNGNWNTKFEVEFKRALDKANKILFSNNFSTNYNHSVDMASIAGSTESQRSIVNNWEFGDELKVNYRLNDNYEFTFHTGGKYYLINSERVGFEKIKASDYNIGLNAQIVLPWELQLTTDMTMFARRGYQQTEMNTTDWIWNVQLARTFLKGHLTAKLQGFDLLQQLSNTRYVINSQGRTESWNNSIPRYVMLSLAWKFNINPKKK
;
A
#
# COMPACT_ATOMS: atom_id res chain seq x y z
N ASP A 1 23.98 6.02 31.25
CA ASP A 1 22.63 5.63 30.80
C ASP A 1 21.64 6.68 31.29
N SER A 2 20.95 7.31 30.35
CA SER A 2 19.99 8.38 30.64
C SER A 2 18.64 7.86 31.17
N ASP A 3 18.39 6.57 31.04
CA ASP A 3 17.17 5.90 31.52
C ASP A 3 17.50 4.51 32.07
N PRO A 4 17.55 4.37 33.43
CA PRO A 4 17.89 3.11 34.07
C PRO A 4 16.80 2.01 33.94
N LEU A 5 15.60 2.38 33.50
CA LEU A 5 14.50 1.44 33.27
C LEU A 5 14.47 0.88 31.85
N ASN A 6 15.18 1.50 30.89
CA ASN A 6 15.24 1.08 29.49
C ASN A 6 16.70 0.92 29.05
N ILE A 7 17.29 -0.23 29.34
CA ILE A 7 18.68 -0.55 29.07
C ILE A 7 18.80 -1.17 27.68
N ARG A 8 19.67 -0.64 26.83
CA ARG A 8 20.00 -1.23 25.53
C ARG A 8 21.40 -1.80 25.57
N LEU A 9 21.52 -3.09 25.29
CA LEU A 9 22.79 -3.78 25.22
C LEU A 9 23.18 -4.08 23.77
N GLY A 10 24.48 -4.13 23.50
CA GLY A 10 25.01 -4.71 22.27
C GLY A 10 25.09 -6.23 22.39
N ASN A 11 25.26 -6.91 21.25
CA ASN A 11 25.56 -8.34 21.18
C ASN A 11 26.73 -8.56 20.22
N LYS A 12 27.86 -9.04 20.75
CA LYS A 12 29.06 -9.35 19.98
C LYS A 12 28.96 -10.64 19.14
N ASP A 13 27.96 -11.46 19.45
CA ASP A 13 27.76 -12.75 18.81
C ASP A 13 26.73 -12.65 17.65
N LEU A 14 26.39 -11.43 17.22
CA LEU A 14 25.58 -11.22 16.01
C LEU A 14 26.31 -11.79 14.80
N ARG A 15 25.55 -12.54 13.99
CA ARG A 15 26.05 -13.11 12.74
C ARG A 15 25.81 -12.15 11.59
N ASN A 16 26.62 -12.26 10.53
CA ASN A 16 26.42 -11.51 9.31
C ASN A 16 25.07 -11.86 8.68
N LEU A 17 24.34 -10.84 8.28
CA LEU A 17 23.07 -10.95 7.59
C LEU A 17 23.35 -11.36 6.13
N HIS A 18 22.57 -12.33 5.62
CA HIS A 18 22.64 -12.78 4.23
C HIS A 18 21.25 -12.68 3.59
N HIS A 19 21.19 -12.12 2.39
CA HIS A 19 20.02 -12.06 1.56
C HIS A 19 20.18 -12.97 0.34
N TYR A 20 19.11 -13.66 -0.01
CA TYR A 20 19.00 -14.49 -1.20
C TYR A 20 17.75 -14.08 -1.94
N ASP A 21 17.92 -13.64 -3.18
CA ASP A 21 16.84 -13.16 -4.05
C ASP A 21 16.83 -13.99 -5.32
N VAL A 22 15.64 -14.48 -5.70
CA VAL A 22 15.39 -15.15 -6.96
C VAL A 22 14.18 -14.46 -7.59
N GLU A 23 14.34 -14.04 -8.85
CA GLU A 23 13.29 -13.37 -9.61
C GLU A 23 13.15 -14.03 -10.99
N ALA A 24 11.91 -14.25 -11.41
CA ALA A 24 11.56 -14.72 -12.74
C ALA A 24 10.44 -13.86 -13.30
N ASN A 25 10.65 -13.33 -14.52
CA ASN A 25 9.69 -12.49 -15.24
C ASN A 25 9.50 -13.02 -16.65
N VAL A 26 8.24 -13.14 -17.08
CA VAL A 26 7.87 -13.51 -18.45
C VAL A 26 6.79 -12.55 -18.91
N THR A 27 6.99 -11.96 -20.10
CA THR A 27 5.98 -11.10 -20.72
C THR A 27 5.71 -11.62 -22.13
N LEU A 28 4.44 -11.86 -22.41
CA LEU A 28 3.93 -12.32 -23.70
C LEU A 28 3.07 -11.20 -24.29
N ASN A 29 3.37 -10.80 -25.52
CA ASN A 29 2.60 -9.79 -26.25
C ASN A 29 1.83 -10.46 -27.39
N GLY A 30 0.58 -10.10 -27.52
CA GLY A 30 -0.31 -10.60 -28.56
C GLY A 30 -0.94 -9.47 -29.38
N GLU A 31 -1.94 -9.81 -30.18
CA GLU A 31 -2.72 -8.82 -30.93
C GLU A 31 -3.68 -8.03 -30.03
N ASN A 32 -4.22 -6.89 -30.53
CA ASN A 32 -5.16 -6.01 -29.83
C ASN A 32 -4.64 -5.52 -28.46
N GLU A 33 -3.38 -5.09 -28.42
CA GLU A 33 -2.71 -4.64 -27.19
C GLU A 33 -2.72 -5.69 -26.08
N GLN A 34 -2.86 -6.97 -26.42
CA GLN A 34 -2.83 -8.03 -25.44
C GLN A 34 -1.42 -8.17 -24.85
N THR A 35 -1.34 -8.13 -23.53
CA THR A 35 -0.12 -8.41 -22.76
C THR A 35 -0.47 -9.32 -21.61
N ILE A 36 0.34 -10.36 -21.42
CA ILE A 36 0.30 -11.23 -20.23
C ILE A 36 1.68 -11.15 -19.61
N SER A 37 1.76 -10.65 -18.38
CA SER A 37 3.01 -10.61 -17.62
C SER A 37 2.88 -11.53 -16.41
N LEU A 38 3.88 -12.37 -16.22
CA LEU A 38 4.00 -13.27 -15.07
C LEU A 38 5.28 -12.89 -14.34
N SER A 39 5.18 -12.67 -13.04
CA SER A 39 6.35 -12.48 -12.18
C SER A 39 6.29 -13.41 -10.98
N ALA A 40 7.45 -13.93 -10.60
CA ALA A 40 7.63 -14.72 -9.39
C ALA A 40 8.90 -14.27 -8.68
N ASN A 41 8.77 -13.95 -7.40
CA ASN A 41 9.89 -13.49 -6.57
C ASN A 41 9.98 -14.37 -5.32
N TYR A 42 11.17 -14.75 -4.96
CA TYR A 42 11.49 -15.41 -3.70
C TYR A 42 12.62 -14.64 -3.01
N HIS A 43 12.39 -14.27 -1.77
CA HIS A 43 13.36 -13.59 -0.93
C HIS A 43 13.56 -14.37 0.37
N ARG A 44 14.80 -14.60 0.78
CA ARG A 44 15.15 -15.21 2.05
C ARG A 44 16.22 -14.39 2.76
N THR A 45 16.07 -14.23 4.07
CA THR A 45 17.04 -13.57 4.93
C THR A 45 17.51 -14.53 6.01
N ASP A 46 18.81 -14.82 6.03
CA ASP A 46 19.45 -15.55 7.11
C ASP A 46 20.14 -14.58 8.07
N ASN A 47 20.16 -14.94 9.36
CA ASN A 47 20.73 -14.16 10.45
C ASN A 47 20.13 -12.74 10.57
N GLN A 48 18.82 -12.60 10.33
CA GLN A 48 18.14 -11.33 10.53
C GLN A 48 18.27 -10.88 11.98
N VAL A 49 18.53 -9.59 12.17
CA VAL A 49 18.60 -9.01 13.52
C VAL A 49 17.18 -8.82 14.06
N ALA A 50 16.89 -9.43 15.17
CA ALA A 50 15.69 -9.25 15.97
C ALA A 50 16.07 -8.67 17.34
N TYR A 51 15.16 -7.96 17.99
CA TYR A 51 15.39 -7.39 19.30
C TYR A 51 14.65 -8.21 20.35
N ALA A 52 15.42 -8.85 21.23
CA ALA A 52 14.88 -9.55 22.37
C ALA A 52 14.81 -8.62 23.59
N LEU A 53 13.81 -8.85 24.45
CA LEU A 53 13.57 -8.08 25.65
C LEU A 53 13.61 -9.02 26.87
N ILE A 54 14.32 -8.60 27.90
CA ILE A 54 14.25 -9.17 29.25
C ILE A 54 13.62 -8.13 30.16
N PHE A 55 12.54 -8.48 30.85
CA PHE A 55 11.88 -7.64 31.82
C PHE A 55 12.17 -8.11 33.23
N ASP A 56 12.82 -7.26 34.02
CA ASP A 56 13.08 -7.51 35.43
C ASP A 56 11.89 -7.05 36.29
N LYS A 57 11.14 -8.02 36.82
CA LYS A 57 9.97 -7.74 37.68
C LYS A 57 10.32 -7.07 39.01
N THR A 58 11.57 -7.18 39.45
CA THR A 58 12.00 -6.64 40.75
C THR A 58 12.31 -5.15 40.63
N THR A 59 13.00 -4.75 39.58
CA THR A 59 13.41 -3.37 39.33
C THR A 59 12.47 -2.60 38.41
N GLY A 60 11.63 -3.32 37.64
CA GLY A 60 10.82 -2.75 36.57
C GLY A 60 11.62 -2.42 35.31
N ALA A 61 12.89 -2.76 35.25
CA ALA A 61 13.77 -2.45 34.14
C ALA A 61 13.54 -3.39 32.96
N SER A 62 13.60 -2.83 31.75
CA SER A 62 13.58 -3.55 30.48
C SER A 62 14.96 -3.52 29.85
N ILE A 63 15.51 -4.69 29.54
CA ILE A 63 16.78 -4.83 28.85
C ILE A 63 16.49 -5.31 27.44
N ILE A 64 16.85 -4.51 26.43
CA ILE A 64 16.69 -4.80 25.02
C ILE A 64 18.05 -5.11 24.42
N TYR A 65 18.17 -6.24 23.73
CA TYR A 65 19.39 -6.63 23.04
C TYR A 65 19.12 -7.26 21.68
N PRO A 66 19.99 -7.01 20.67
CA PRO A 66 19.85 -7.62 19.35
C PRO A 66 20.27 -9.09 19.37
N THR A 67 19.57 -9.94 18.63
CA THR A 67 19.90 -11.34 18.42
C THR A 67 19.71 -11.72 16.95
N SER A 68 20.40 -12.75 16.47
CA SER A 68 20.23 -13.24 15.10
C SER A 68 19.16 -14.33 15.06
N VAL A 69 18.18 -14.16 14.18
CA VAL A 69 17.12 -15.14 13.93
C VAL A 69 17.17 -15.63 12.49
N ASN A 70 16.80 -16.89 12.26
CA ASN A 70 16.73 -17.53 10.96
C ASN A 70 15.31 -17.98 10.66
N GLY A 71 15.01 -18.12 9.37
CA GLY A 71 13.74 -18.62 8.88
C GLY A 71 12.88 -17.56 8.22
N ASN A 72 13.37 -16.34 8.05
CA ASN A 72 12.64 -15.27 7.36
C ASN A 72 12.69 -15.47 5.85
N TRP A 73 11.53 -15.61 5.21
CA TRP A 73 11.40 -15.66 3.76
C TRP A 73 10.02 -15.23 3.30
N ASN A 74 9.97 -14.74 2.09
CA ASN A 74 8.71 -14.44 1.43
C ASN A 74 8.76 -14.86 -0.04
N THR A 75 7.58 -15.05 -0.62
CA THR A 75 7.41 -15.28 -2.04
C THR A 75 6.22 -14.50 -2.53
N LYS A 76 6.37 -13.90 -3.72
CA LYS A 76 5.30 -13.19 -4.40
C LYS A 76 5.14 -13.76 -5.80
N PHE A 77 3.90 -14.00 -6.20
CA PHE A 77 3.52 -14.34 -7.55
C PHE A 77 2.50 -13.32 -8.05
N GLU A 78 2.65 -12.86 -9.29
CA GLU A 78 1.79 -11.85 -9.88
C GLU A 78 1.51 -12.18 -11.35
N VAL A 79 0.27 -12.02 -11.75
CA VAL A 79 -0.22 -12.18 -13.13
C VAL A 79 -0.91 -10.89 -13.52
N GLU A 80 -0.37 -10.22 -14.52
CA GLU A 80 -1.00 -9.07 -15.13
C GLU A 80 -1.50 -9.45 -16.54
N PHE A 81 -2.77 -9.14 -16.80
CA PHE A 81 -3.40 -9.29 -18.08
C PHE A 81 -3.95 -7.95 -18.56
N LYS A 82 -3.62 -7.56 -19.79
CA LYS A 82 -4.15 -6.36 -20.46
C LYS A 82 -4.63 -6.73 -21.86
N ARG A 83 -5.72 -6.14 -22.29
CA ARG A 83 -6.24 -6.30 -23.64
C ARG A 83 -7.21 -5.18 -24.02
N ALA A 84 -7.18 -4.76 -25.28
CA ALA A 84 -8.26 -4.00 -25.88
C ALA A 84 -9.46 -4.93 -26.19
N LEU A 85 -10.66 -4.52 -25.76
CA LEU A 85 -11.88 -5.32 -25.97
C LEU A 85 -12.57 -5.01 -27.30
N ASP A 86 -12.21 -3.90 -27.92
CA ASP A 86 -12.73 -3.47 -29.22
C ASP A 86 -11.61 -3.20 -30.24
N LYS A 87 -11.93 -3.24 -31.53
CA LYS A 87 -10.96 -3.02 -32.60
C LYS A 87 -10.42 -1.59 -32.68
N ALA A 88 -11.11 -0.64 -32.10
CA ALA A 88 -10.71 0.76 -32.08
C ALA A 88 -9.84 1.12 -30.85
N ASN A 89 -9.52 0.13 -30.01
CA ASN A 89 -8.77 0.26 -28.76
C ASN A 89 -9.35 1.34 -27.82
N LYS A 90 -10.67 1.52 -27.87
CA LYS A 90 -11.37 2.47 -26.99
C LYS A 90 -11.67 1.88 -25.61
N ILE A 91 -11.80 0.57 -25.52
CA ILE A 91 -12.09 -0.14 -24.27
C ILE A 91 -10.88 -1.00 -23.93
N LEU A 92 -10.12 -0.56 -22.94
CA LEU A 92 -8.97 -1.30 -22.41
C LEU A 92 -9.37 -1.99 -21.11
N PHE A 93 -9.19 -3.29 -21.08
CA PHE A 93 -9.34 -4.12 -19.89
C PHE A 93 -7.98 -4.44 -19.31
N SER A 94 -7.83 -4.34 -17.99
CA SER A 94 -6.68 -4.87 -17.29
C SER A 94 -7.10 -5.56 -16.00
N ASN A 95 -6.41 -6.63 -15.68
CA ASN A 95 -6.54 -7.35 -14.42
C ASN A 95 -5.14 -7.64 -13.88
N ASN A 96 -4.95 -7.45 -12.58
CA ASN A 96 -3.72 -7.80 -11.87
C ASN A 96 -4.09 -8.67 -10.67
N PHE A 97 -3.78 -9.95 -10.76
CA PHE A 97 -3.87 -10.89 -9.66
C PHE A 97 -2.50 -11.06 -9.00
N SER A 98 -2.46 -11.03 -7.68
CA SER A 98 -1.25 -11.24 -6.90
C SER A 98 -1.49 -12.16 -5.71
N THR A 99 -0.49 -12.94 -5.37
CA THR A 99 -0.43 -13.64 -4.10
C THR A 99 0.93 -13.45 -3.46
N ASN A 100 0.94 -13.19 -2.18
CA ASN A 100 2.15 -13.02 -1.39
C ASN A 100 2.06 -13.91 -0.15
N TYR A 101 3.11 -14.69 0.09
CA TYR A 101 3.28 -15.42 1.35
C TYR A 101 4.51 -14.91 2.06
N ASN A 102 4.36 -14.57 3.33
CA ASN A 102 5.46 -14.13 4.18
C ASN A 102 5.53 -15.00 5.44
N HIS A 103 6.67 -15.66 5.61
CA HIS A 103 7.05 -16.38 6.83
C HIS A 103 8.07 -15.53 7.57
N SER A 104 7.63 -14.90 8.65
CA SER A 104 8.50 -14.04 9.46
C SER A 104 8.77 -14.63 10.82
N VAL A 105 10.02 -14.55 11.21
CA VAL A 105 10.54 -14.98 12.51
C VAL A 105 11.12 -13.78 13.22
N ASP A 106 10.67 -13.55 14.44
CA ASP A 106 11.13 -12.44 15.27
C ASP A 106 11.13 -12.83 16.75
N MET A 107 11.59 -11.95 17.62
CA MET A 107 11.48 -12.09 19.07
C MET A 107 10.29 -11.26 19.55
N ALA A 108 9.37 -11.88 20.25
CA ALA A 108 8.16 -11.22 20.76
C ALA A 108 8.04 -11.36 22.27
N SER A 109 7.63 -10.29 22.92
CA SER A 109 7.27 -10.32 24.34
C SER A 109 5.92 -11.00 24.50
N ILE A 110 5.84 -11.93 25.45
CA ILE A 110 4.61 -12.66 25.77
C ILE A 110 4.12 -12.18 27.14
N ALA A 111 2.82 -11.92 27.25
CA ALA A 111 2.20 -11.54 28.51
C ALA A 111 2.50 -12.59 29.60
N GLY A 112 3.02 -12.13 30.75
CA GLY A 112 3.42 -12.99 31.88
C GLY A 112 4.83 -13.59 31.79
N SER A 113 5.53 -13.50 30.65
CA SER A 113 6.94 -13.88 30.51
C SER A 113 7.86 -12.70 30.87
N THR A 114 9.02 -13.04 31.45
CA THR A 114 10.10 -12.06 31.68
C THR A 114 11.03 -11.93 30.50
N GLU A 115 10.98 -12.85 29.54
CA GLU A 115 11.85 -12.90 28.38
C GLU A 115 11.05 -13.00 27.10
N SER A 116 11.54 -12.36 26.04
CA SER A 116 11.02 -12.53 24.70
C SER A 116 11.23 -13.97 24.23
N GLN A 117 10.26 -14.47 23.48
CA GLN A 117 10.33 -15.79 22.86
C GLN A 117 10.31 -15.64 21.35
N ARG A 118 10.86 -16.64 20.67
CA ARG A 118 10.78 -16.72 19.20
C ARG A 118 9.32 -16.80 18.80
N SER A 119 8.92 -15.91 17.90
CA SER A 119 7.58 -15.82 17.34
C SER A 119 7.63 -16.05 15.85
N ILE A 120 6.73 -16.87 15.33
CA ILE A 120 6.57 -17.12 13.90
C ILE A 120 5.21 -16.60 13.49
N VAL A 121 5.20 -15.82 12.41
CA VAL A 121 3.97 -15.34 11.76
C VAL A 121 3.98 -15.77 10.31
N ASN A 122 2.90 -16.44 9.90
CA ASN A 122 2.62 -16.81 8.53
C ASN A 122 1.52 -15.89 8.00
N ASN A 123 1.81 -15.15 6.96
CA ASN A 123 0.88 -14.23 6.34
C ASN A 123 0.69 -14.56 4.85
N TRP A 124 -0.53 -14.92 4.47
CA TRP A 124 -0.98 -14.99 3.09
C TRP A 124 -1.75 -13.73 2.75
N GLU A 125 -1.41 -13.11 1.65
CA GLU A 125 -2.14 -12.02 1.03
C GLU A 125 -2.51 -12.42 -0.39
N PHE A 126 -3.79 -12.35 -0.73
CA PHE A 126 -4.32 -12.53 -2.07
C PHE A 126 -4.90 -11.21 -2.51
N GLY A 127 -4.46 -10.71 -3.66
CA GLY A 127 -4.92 -9.45 -4.23
C GLY A 127 -5.45 -9.65 -5.64
N ASP A 128 -6.49 -8.92 -5.98
CA ASP A 128 -6.99 -8.82 -7.34
C ASP A 128 -7.42 -7.39 -7.62
N GLU A 129 -7.02 -6.84 -8.77
CA GLU A 129 -7.38 -5.50 -9.22
C GLU A 129 -7.82 -5.56 -10.68
N LEU A 130 -9.02 -5.08 -10.95
CA LEU A 130 -9.62 -5.00 -12.26
C LEU A 130 -9.84 -3.55 -12.64
N LYS A 131 -9.48 -3.18 -13.87
CA LYS A 131 -9.73 -1.86 -14.46
C LYS A 131 -10.33 -2.01 -15.85
N VAL A 132 -11.32 -1.19 -16.15
CA VAL A 132 -11.86 -0.99 -17.48
C VAL A 132 -11.76 0.49 -17.80
N ASN A 133 -10.92 0.83 -18.76
CA ASN A 133 -10.80 2.18 -19.27
C ASN A 133 -11.58 2.30 -20.56
N TYR A 134 -12.46 3.30 -20.64
CA TYR A 134 -13.24 3.62 -21.83
C TYR A 134 -12.92 5.03 -22.30
N ARG A 135 -12.23 5.13 -23.43
CA ARG A 135 -11.93 6.41 -24.11
C ARG A 135 -12.85 6.57 -25.32
N LEU A 136 -13.93 7.33 -25.12
CA LEU A 136 -14.87 7.62 -26.20
C LEU A 136 -14.20 8.41 -27.33
N ASN A 137 -13.45 9.47 -26.95
CA ASN A 137 -12.64 10.34 -27.81
C ASN A 137 -11.63 11.12 -26.94
N ASP A 138 -10.94 12.10 -27.50
CA ASP A 138 -9.93 12.90 -26.79
C ASP A 138 -10.52 13.77 -25.67
N ASN A 139 -11.85 13.97 -25.65
CA ASN A 139 -12.52 14.81 -24.66
C ASN A 139 -13.16 14.00 -23.51
N TYR A 140 -13.36 12.69 -23.67
CA TYR A 140 -14.10 11.90 -22.70
C TYR A 140 -13.40 10.57 -22.44
N GLU A 141 -12.95 10.41 -21.22
CA GLU A 141 -12.34 9.18 -20.74
C GLU A 141 -12.92 8.79 -19.37
N PHE A 142 -13.29 7.54 -19.23
CA PHE A 142 -13.85 6.96 -18.00
C PHE A 142 -13.07 5.71 -17.61
N THR A 143 -12.76 5.57 -16.34
CA THR A 143 -12.11 4.38 -15.80
C THR A 143 -12.93 3.84 -14.64
N PHE A 144 -13.50 2.68 -14.82
CA PHE A 144 -14.03 1.87 -13.73
C PHE A 144 -12.89 1.02 -13.15
N HIS A 145 -12.80 0.96 -11.84
CA HIS A 145 -11.86 0.07 -11.16
C HIS A 145 -12.51 -0.59 -9.94
N THR A 146 -12.11 -1.81 -9.69
CA THR A 146 -12.43 -2.51 -8.44
C THR A 146 -11.25 -3.38 -8.06
N GLY A 147 -11.02 -3.54 -6.78
CA GLY A 147 -9.95 -4.38 -6.29
C GLY A 147 -10.22 -4.87 -4.90
N GLY A 148 -9.49 -5.89 -4.49
CA GLY A 148 -9.58 -6.44 -3.16
C GLY A 148 -8.30 -7.13 -2.73
N LYS A 149 -8.10 -7.16 -1.42
CA LYS A 149 -7.05 -7.95 -0.77
C LYS A 149 -7.68 -8.79 0.32
N TYR A 150 -7.26 -10.04 0.38
CA TYR A 150 -7.66 -10.96 1.43
C TYR A 150 -6.45 -11.42 2.20
N TYR A 151 -6.52 -11.32 3.52
CA TYR A 151 -5.43 -11.62 4.44
C TYR A 151 -5.75 -12.85 5.29
N LEU A 152 -4.81 -13.79 5.34
CA LEU A 152 -4.82 -14.91 6.27
C LEU A 152 -3.54 -14.84 7.10
N ILE A 153 -3.65 -14.37 8.35
CA ILE A 153 -2.50 -14.22 9.23
C ILE A 153 -2.65 -15.21 10.38
N ASN A 154 -1.62 -16.03 10.59
CA ASN A 154 -1.54 -16.98 11.68
C ASN A 154 -0.18 -16.86 12.38
N SER A 155 -0.16 -17.05 13.69
CA SER A 155 1.06 -17.05 14.51
C SER A 155 1.03 -18.20 15.49
N GLU A 156 2.22 -18.74 15.80
CA GLU A 156 2.41 -19.71 16.87
C GLU A 156 2.42 -19.05 18.26
N ARG A 157 2.34 -17.73 18.32
CA ARG A 157 2.34 -16.98 19.57
C ARG A 157 1.12 -17.31 20.41
N VAL A 158 1.34 -17.59 21.69
CA VAL A 158 0.26 -17.85 22.67
C VAL A 158 -0.67 -16.62 22.74
N GLY A 159 -1.98 -16.84 22.58
CA GLY A 159 -3.00 -15.79 22.59
C GLY A 159 -3.16 -15.04 21.26
N PHE A 160 -2.45 -15.46 20.20
CA PHE A 160 -2.69 -14.90 18.88
C PHE A 160 -3.90 -15.56 18.22
N GLU A 161 -4.90 -14.76 17.90
CA GLU A 161 -6.05 -15.23 17.14
C GLU A 161 -5.80 -15.08 15.64
N LYS A 162 -6.12 -16.13 14.88
CA LYS A 162 -5.99 -16.14 13.43
C LYS A 162 -6.82 -15.01 12.81
N ILE A 163 -6.18 -14.17 12.01
CA ILE A 163 -6.84 -13.06 11.33
C ILE A 163 -7.27 -13.50 9.93
N LYS A 164 -8.54 -13.27 9.62
CA LYS A 164 -9.14 -13.42 8.30
C LYS A 164 -9.81 -12.11 7.96
N ALA A 165 -9.13 -11.26 7.20
CA ALA A 165 -9.62 -9.93 6.89
C ALA A 165 -9.60 -9.66 5.39
N SER A 166 -10.40 -8.71 4.94
CA SER A 166 -10.45 -8.26 3.55
C SER A 166 -10.56 -6.75 3.49
N ASP A 167 -9.77 -6.17 2.59
CA ASP A 167 -9.89 -4.80 2.13
C ASP A 167 -10.34 -4.82 0.68
N TYR A 168 -11.34 -4.02 0.30
CA TYR A 168 -11.77 -3.93 -1.07
C TYR A 168 -12.19 -2.50 -1.44
N ASN A 169 -12.13 -2.20 -2.72
CA ASN A 169 -12.52 -0.92 -3.26
C ASN A 169 -13.30 -1.08 -4.56
N ILE A 170 -14.11 -0.08 -4.85
CA ILE A 170 -14.79 0.09 -6.13
C ILE A 170 -14.88 1.58 -6.43
N GLY A 171 -14.54 1.97 -7.63
CA GLY A 171 -14.52 3.39 -7.98
C GLY A 171 -14.67 3.67 -9.47
N LEU A 172 -14.91 4.94 -9.73
CA LEU A 172 -15.07 5.50 -11.06
C LEU A 172 -14.24 6.77 -11.15
N ASN A 173 -13.39 6.87 -12.18
CA ASN A 173 -12.68 8.09 -12.56
C ASN A 173 -13.23 8.59 -13.88
N ALA A 174 -13.37 9.90 -14.02
CA ALA A 174 -13.75 10.54 -15.26
C ALA A 174 -12.85 11.74 -15.57
N GLN A 175 -12.44 11.83 -16.83
CA GLN A 175 -11.77 12.99 -17.39
C GLN A 175 -12.61 13.51 -18.55
N ILE A 176 -13.06 14.77 -18.47
CA ILE A 176 -14.01 15.36 -19.38
C ILE A 176 -13.51 16.75 -19.78
N VAL A 177 -13.37 16.97 -21.07
CA VAL A 177 -13.13 18.32 -21.62
C VAL A 177 -14.50 18.94 -21.94
N LEU A 178 -14.87 19.90 -21.11
CA LEU A 178 -16.10 20.70 -21.25
C LEU A 178 -15.91 21.84 -22.27
N PRO A 179 -17.00 22.54 -22.69
CA PRO A 179 -16.88 23.76 -23.48
C PRO A 179 -15.86 24.74 -22.87
N TRP A 180 -15.27 25.57 -23.72
CA TRP A 180 -14.21 26.53 -23.37
C TRP A 180 -12.90 25.90 -22.88
N GLU A 181 -12.60 24.65 -23.27
CA GLU A 181 -11.40 23.93 -22.85
C GLU A 181 -11.29 23.76 -21.32
N LEU A 182 -12.41 23.76 -20.63
CA LEU A 182 -12.46 23.49 -19.20
C LEU A 182 -12.32 21.98 -18.96
N GLN A 183 -11.25 21.56 -18.31
CA GLN A 183 -10.97 20.15 -17.98
C GLN A 183 -11.55 19.81 -16.62
N LEU A 184 -12.50 18.89 -16.59
CA LEU A 184 -13.03 18.27 -15.38
C LEU A 184 -12.34 16.92 -15.18
N THR A 185 -11.72 16.74 -14.03
CA THR A 185 -11.27 15.41 -13.57
C THR A 185 -11.96 15.12 -12.26
N THR A 186 -12.55 13.94 -12.13
CA THR A 186 -13.19 13.53 -10.89
C THR A 186 -12.92 12.06 -10.63
N ASP A 187 -12.74 11.68 -9.38
CA ASP A 187 -12.67 10.31 -8.93
C ASP A 187 -13.52 10.12 -7.68
N MET A 188 -14.27 9.06 -7.66
CA MET A 188 -15.06 8.62 -6.51
C MET A 188 -14.78 7.15 -6.26
N THR A 189 -14.27 6.83 -5.07
CA THR A 189 -13.90 5.47 -4.69
C THR A 189 -14.45 5.14 -3.31
N MET A 190 -15.13 4.03 -3.22
CA MET A 190 -15.49 3.39 -1.95
C MET A 190 -14.33 2.48 -1.52
N PHE A 191 -13.90 2.61 -0.29
CA PHE A 191 -12.99 1.69 0.39
C PHE A 191 -13.74 1.00 1.52
N ALA A 192 -13.59 -0.31 1.65
CA ALA A 192 -14.22 -1.05 2.73
C ALA A 192 -13.26 -2.09 3.31
N ARG A 193 -13.34 -2.25 4.62
CA ARG A 193 -12.57 -3.21 5.41
C ARG A 193 -13.51 -4.10 6.19
N ARG A 194 -13.24 -5.40 6.20
CA ARG A 194 -14.07 -6.41 6.86
C ARG A 194 -13.22 -7.53 7.47
N GLY A 195 -13.76 -8.15 8.53
CA GLY A 195 -13.13 -9.30 9.18
C GLY A 195 -12.01 -8.97 10.15
N TYR A 196 -11.78 -7.71 10.45
CA TYR A 196 -10.86 -7.31 11.50
C TYR A 196 -11.51 -7.51 12.87
N GLN A 197 -10.74 -8.00 13.85
CA GLN A 197 -11.22 -8.29 15.21
C GLN A 197 -11.76 -7.04 15.92
N GLN A 198 -11.17 -5.88 15.62
CA GLN A 198 -11.62 -4.63 16.23
C GLN A 198 -12.62 -3.96 15.30
N THR A 199 -13.77 -3.66 15.86
CA THR A 199 -14.92 -3.10 15.15
C THR A 199 -14.58 -1.80 14.42
N GLU A 200 -13.72 -0.96 15.03
CA GLU A 200 -13.32 0.33 14.45
C GLU A 200 -12.49 0.18 13.16
N MET A 201 -11.89 -0.99 12.92
CA MET A 201 -11.17 -1.28 11.69
C MET A 201 -12.08 -1.69 10.52
N ASN A 202 -13.34 -2.06 10.81
CA ASN A 202 -14.30 -2.52 9.80
C ASN A 202 -15.10 -1.33 9.25
N THR A 203 -14.45 -0.51 8.43
CA THR A 203 -15.01 0.73 7.89
C THR A 203 -15.58 0.59 6.48
N THR A 204 -16.34 1.58 6.06
CA THR A 204 -16.71 1.84 4.66
C THR A 204 -16.64 3.33 4.44
N ASP A 205 -15.69 3.76 3.61
CA ASP A 205 -15.35 5.16 3.41
C ASP A 205 -15.48 5.49 1.92
N TRP A 206 -16.23 6.54 1.59
CA TRP A 206 -16.34 7.09 0.25
C TRP A 206 -15.46 8.32 0.10
N ILE A 207 -14.48 8.24 -0.78
CA ILE A 207 -13.58 9.34 -1.07
C ILE A 207 -13.95 9.92 -2.42
N TRP A 208 -14.30 11.20 -2.44
CA TRP A 208 -14.64 11.90 -3.67
C TRP A 208 -13.78 13.15 -3.85
N ASN A 209 -13.04 13.17 -4.98
CA ASN A 209 -12.20 14.28 -5.38
C ASN A 209 -12.68 14.85 -6.72
N VAL A 210 -12.57 16.16 -6.87
CA VAL A 210 -12.95 16.87 -8.11
C VAL A 210 -11.90 17.92 -8.42
N GLN A 211 -11.52 18.04 -9.68
CA GLN A 211 -10.65 19.08 -10.18
C GLN A 211 -11.26 19.73 -11.43
N LEU A 212 -11.28 21.06 -11.46
CA LEU A 212 -11.53 21.86 -12.62
C LEU A 212 -10.26 22.60 -13.01
N ALA A 213 -9.82 22.47 -14.24
CA ALA A 213 -8.61 23.13 -14.72
C ALA A 213 -8.87 23.81 -16.06
N ARG A 214 -8.29 24.99 -16.26
CA ARG A 214 -8.31 25.69 -17.55
C ARG A 214 -6.99 26.41 -17.77
N THR A 215 -6.53 26.36 -19.01
CA THR A 215 -5.34 27.08 -19.45
C THR A 215 -5.74 28.30 -20.25
N PHE A 216 -5.18 29.45 -19.92
CA PHE A 216 -5.42 30.75 -20.49
C PHE A 216 -4.15 31.32 -21.14
N LEU A 217 -4.31 32.45 -21.82
CA LEU A 217 -3.19 33.23 -22.36
C LEU A 217 -2.27 32.40 -23.27
N LYS A 218 -2.85 31.64 -24.20
CA LYS A 218 -2.13 30.80 -25.16
C LYS A 218 -1.18 29.80 -24.48
N GLY A 219 -1.58 29.23 -23.33
CA GLY A 219 -0.81 28.21 -22.62
C GLY A 219 0.11 28.74 -21.52
N HIS A 220 0.11 30.06 -21.26
CA HIS A 220 0.99 30.63 -20.24
C HIS A 220 0.44 30.61 -18.83
N LEU A 221 -0.87 30.66 -18.64
CA LEU A 221 -1.51 30.64 -17.31
C LEU A 221 -2.43 29.43 -17.19
N THR A 222 -2.21 28.58 -16.21
CA THR A 222 -3.13 27.50 -15.86
C THR A 222 -3.73 27.76 -14.49
N ALA A 223 -5.05 27.81 -14.41
CA ALA A 223 -5.80 27.86 -13.15
C ALA A 223 -6.42 26.50 -12.86
N LYS A 224 -6.31 26.02 -11.61
CA LYS A 224 -6.91 24.78 -11.14
C LYS A 224 -7.66 25.03 -9.85
N LEU A 225 -8.90 24.56 -9.79
CA LEU A 225 -9.70 24.48 -8.58
C LEU A 225 -9.85 23.01 -8.22
N GLN A 226 -9.42 22.61 -7.03
CA GLN A 226 -9.40 21.22 -6.59
C GLN A 226 -10.13 21.07 -5.27
N GLY A 227 -11.05 20.13 -5.19
CA GLY A 227 -11.70 19.71 -3.95
C GLY A 227 -11.26 18.29 -3.60
N PHE A 228 -10.78 18.12 -2.40
CA PHE A 228 -10.28 16.84 -1.88
C PHE A 228 -11.20 16.32 -0.78
N ASP A 229 -11.49 15.02 -0.85
CA ASP A 229 -12.35 14.30 0.10
C ASP A 229 -13.63 15.09 0.45
N LEU A 230 -14.40 15.43 -0.59
CA LEU A 230 -15.61 16.27 -0.45
C LEU A 230 -16.65 15.69 0.52
N LEU A 231 -16.61 14.38 0.74
CA LEU A 231 -17.51 13.67 1.67
C LEU A 231 -16.94 13.60 3.10
N GLN A 232 -15.67 13.98 3.29
CA GLN A 232 -14.99 13.99 4.60
C GLN A 232 -14.97 12.62 5.28
N GLN A 233 -14.65 11.58 4.51
CA GLN A 233 -14.63 10.20 5.00
C GLN A 233 -13.23 9.57 4.99
N LEU A 234 -12.19 10.32 4.60
CA LEU A 234 -10.82 9.79 4.61
C LEU A 234 -10.38 9.43 6.03
N SER A 235 -10.06 8.16 6.24
CA SER A 235 -9.53 7.69 7.52
C SER A 235 -8.10 8.16 7.76
N ASN A 236 -7.85 8.73 8.93
CA ASN A 236 -6.52 9.16 9.37
C ASN A 236 -5.74 8.05 10.10
N THR A 237 -6.34 6.89 10.28
CA THR A 237 -5.75 5.78 11.02
C THR A 237 -5.23 4.71 10.07
N ARG A 238 -3.98 4.34 10.27
CA ARG A 238 -3.33 3.23 9.56
C ARG A 238 -3.03 2.11 10.53
N TYR A 239 -3.39 0.90 10.15
CA TYR A 239 -3.12 -0.31 10.91
C TYR A 239 -2.06 -1.16 10.21
N VAL A 240 -1.08 -1.66 10.98
CA VAL A 240 -0.07 -2.61 10.51
C VAL A 240 -0.06 -3.78 11.48
N ILE A 241 -0.13 -5.01 10.95
CA ILE A 241 -0.05 -6.24 11.73
C ILE A 241 1.22 -6.98 11.30
N ASN A 242 2.04 -7.33 12.28
CA ASN A 242 3.29 -8.06 12.08
C ASN A 242 3.51 -9.11 13.19
N SER A 243 4.70 -9.73 13.21
CA SER A 243 5.09 -10.75 14.22
C SER A 243 5.08 -10.22 15.65
N GLN A 244 5.30 -8.92 15.85
CA GLN A 244 5.34 -8.29 17.17
C GLN A 244 3.94 -7.91 17.68
N GLY A 245 2.97 -7.78 16.77
CA GLY A 245 1.62 -7.42 17.12
C GLY A 245 0.97 -6.46 16.13
N ARG A 246 0.03 -5.67 16.63
CA ARG A 246 -0.64 -4.61 15.88
C ARG A 246 -0.03 -3.26 16.22
N THR A 247 0.28 -2.51 15.18
CA THR A 247 0.63 -1.09 15.29
C THR A 247 -0.50 -0.26 14.71
N GLU A 248 -0.98 0.69 15.48
CA GLU A 248 -1.92 1.70 15.05
C GLU A 248 -1.19 3.04 14.95
N SER A 249 -1.23 3.65 13.77
CA SER A 249 -0.63 4.95 13.51
C SER A 249 -1.75 5.93 13.16
N TRP A 250 -1.89 6.95 13.98
CA TRP A 250 -2.84 8.02 13.73
C TRP A 250 -2.08 9.26 13.25
N ASN A 251 -2.51 9.79 12.09
CA ASN A 251 -1.88 10.97 11.49
C ASN A 251 -2.89 12.12 11.47
N ASN A 252 -2.47 13.27 11.96
CA ASN A 252 -3.29 14.46 11.84
C ASN A 252 -3.22 14.97 10.39
N SER A 253 -4.30 14.84 9.63
CA SER A 253 -4.41 15.29 8.24
C SER A 253 -5.57 16.28 8.08
N ILE A 254 -5.51 17.09 7.05
CA ILE A 254 -6.63 17.96 6.67
C ILE A 254 -7.69 17.06 6.02
N PRO A 255 -8.86 16.88 6.66
CA PRO A 255 -9.82 15.87 6.19
C PRO A 255 -10.48 16.26 4.86
N ARG A 256 -10.87 17.51 4.71
CA ARG A 256 -11.51 18.04 3.50
C ARG A 256 -11.01 19.44 3.24
N TYR A 257 -10.62 19.73 2.01
CA TYR A 257 -10.22 21.09 1.64
C TYR A 257 -10.46 21.38 0.16
N VAL A 258 -10.52 22.65 -0.15
CA VAL A 258 -10.54 23.16 -1.51
C VAL A 258 -9.29 24.00 -1.72
N MET A 259 -8.62 23.80 -2.85
CA MET A 259 -7.38 24.48 -3.20
C MET A 259 -7.52 25.15 -4.56
N LEU A 260 -7.14 26.42 -4.64
CA LEU A 260 -6.95 27.14 -5.90
C LEU A 260 -5.46 27.22 -6.20
N SER A 261 -5.06 26.73 -7.37
CA SER A 261 -3.67 26.77 -7.83
C SER A 261 -3.58 27.59 -9.12
N LEU A 262 -2.61 28.49 -9.19
CA LEU A 262 -2.28 29.27 -10.38
C LEU A 262 -0.83 28.97 -10.78
N ALA A 263 -0.64 28.48 -12.00
CA ALA A 263 0.67 28.18 -12.55
C ALA A 263 0.94 29.06 -13.76
N TRP A 264 2.06 29.77 -13.73
CA TRP A 264 2.50 30.61 -14.87
C TRP A 264 3.74 29.99 -15.51
N LYS A 265 3.69 29.79 -16.84
CA LYS A 265 4.81 29.25 -17.63
C LYS A 265 5.54 30.43 -18.31
N PHE A 266 6.80 30.62 -17.91
CA PHE A 266 7.71 31.58 -18.57
C PHE A 266 8.51 30.85 -19.66
N ASN A 267 8.39 31.28 -20.90
CA ASN A 267 9.25 30.83 -22.00
C ASN A 267 10.26 31.93 -22.30
N ILE A 268 11.49 31.77 -21.90
CA ILE A 268 12.60 32.66 -22.28
C ILE A 268 13.34 31.97 -23.44
N ASN A 269 13.15 32.44 -24.65
CA ASN A 269 14.00 32.04 -25.77
C ASN A 269 15.33 32.77 -25.63
N PRO A 270 16.47 32.07 -25.48
CA PRO A 270 17.77 32.72 -25.54
C PRO A 270 17.93 33.38 -26.93
N LYS A 271 18.18 34.70 -26.96
CA LYS A 271 18.52 35.38 -28.21
C LYS A 271 19.72 34.66 -28.81
N LYS A 272 19.58 34.13 -30.03
CA LYS A 272 20.75 33.71 -30.82
C LYS A 272 21.65 34.95 -30.95
N LYS A 273 22.87 34.85 -30.40
CA LYS A 273 23.96 35.81 -30.69
C LYS A 273 24.42 35.60 -32.11
#